data_4a91293d551bd4852d3f1db40561dd3c
#
_entry.id   4a91293d551bd4852d3f1db40561dd3c
#
_cell.length_a   1.000
_cell.length_b   1.000
_cell.length_c   1.000
_cell.angle_alpha   90.00
_cell.angle_beta   90.00
_cell.angle_gamma   90.00
#
_symmetry.space_group_name_H-M   'P 1'
#
loop_
_entity.id
_entity.type
_entity.pdbx_description
1 polymer ?
#
loop_
_entity_poly.entity_id
_entity_poly.type
_entity_poly.pdbx_seq_one_letter_code
_entity_poly.pdbx_strand_id
1 'polypeptide(L)'
;MEYYIIRDDRIGHTIAEILIRKARAGLEVRVIYDAVGSWRLSRKTLRRMHDAGVETAAFEPVRFPWFTTRVTHRNHRKIVVTDGKVAYLGGINIAKYYLDGDYMGKWRDEHLRVEGDAVA
;
A
#
# COMPACT_ATOMS: atom_id res chain seq x y z
N MET A 1 3.72 -6.08 -2.12
CA MET A 1 2.50 -5.32 -2.46
C MET A 1 2.86 -3.89 -2.86
N GLU A 2 2.05 -3.24 -3.67
CA GLU A 2 2.25 -1.90 -4.20
C GLU A 2 0.94 -1.12 -4.14
N TYR A 3 0.94 0.07 -3.50
CA TYR A 3 -0.26 0.87 -3.31
C TYR A 3 0.00 2.37 -3.47
N TYR A 4 -0.93 3.06 -4.09
CA TYR A 4 -0.89 4.52 -4.19
C TYR A 4 -1.17 5.17 -2.83
N ILE A 5 -2.26 4.77 -2.16
CA ILE A 5 -2.62 5.32 -0.85
C ILE A 5 -2.61 4.22 0.20
N ILE A 6 -1.81 4.44 1.24
CA ILE A 6 -1.90 3.74 2.53
C ILE A 6 -2.09 4.81 3.59
N ARG A 7 -3.20 4.77 4.32
CA ARG A 7 -3.53 5.71 5.39
C ARG A 7 -3.23 5.13 6.76
N ASP A 8 -2.87 6.01 7.70
CA ASP A 8 -2.66 5.65 9.11
C ASP A 8 -4.02 5.71 9.84
N ASP A 9 -4.95 4.90 9.38
CA ASP A 9 -6.29 4.75 9.91
C ASP A 9 -6.56 3.29 10.31
N ARG A 10 -7.78 2.98 10.75
CA ARG A 10 -8.17 1.63 11.19
C ARG A 10 -7.80 0.55 10.16
N ILE A 11 -8.03 0.81 8.87
CA ILE A 11 -7.75 -0.17 7.81
C ILE A 11 -6.24 -0.29 7.57
N GLY A 12 -5.54 0.83 7.48
CA GLY A 12 -4.08 0.85 7.35
C GLY A 12 -3.38 0.13 8.51
N HIS A 13 -3.84 0.36 9.75
CA HIS A 13 -3.32 -0.37 10.91
C HIS A 13 -3.61 -1.87 10.83
N THR A 14 -4.82 -2.28 10.43
CA THR A 14 -5.16 -3.70 10.26
C THR A 14 -4.23 -4.37 9.24
N ILE A 15 -4.01 -3.72 8.09
CA ILE A 15 -3.10 -4.25 7.07
C ILE A 15 -1.66 -4.31 7.60
N ALA A 16 -1.17 -3.25 8.25
CA ALA A 16 0.17 -3.23 8.84
C ALA A 16 0.37 -4.37 9.84
N GLU A 17 -0.60 -4.66 10.72
CA GLU A 17 -0.53 -5.78 11.65
C GLU A 17 -0.48 -7.14 10.95
N ILE A 18 -1.23 -7.31 9.87
CA ILE A 18 -1.17 -8.53 9.06
C ILE A 18 0.23 -8.72 8.48
N LEU A 19 0.80 -7.67 7.87
CA LEU A 19 2.13 -7.70 7.26
C LEU A 19 3.21 -7.98 8.31
N ILE A 20 3.16 -7.31 9.47
CA ILE A 20 4.04 -7.55 10.62
C ILE A 20 3.98 -9.00 11.07
N ARG A 21 2.77 -9.55 11.25
CA ARG A 21 2.60 -10.94 11.66
C ARG A 21 3.18 -11.92 10.64
N LYS A 22 3.02 -11.64 9.33
CA LYS A 22 3.56 -12.47 8.26
C LYS A 22 5.09 -12.42 8.21
N ALA A 23 5.70 -11.23 8.33
CA ALA A 23 7.14 -11.08 8.38
C ALA A 23 7.75 -11.79 9.61
N ARG A 24 7.12 -11.65 10.79
CA ARG A 24 7.54 -12.37 12.01
C ARG A 24 7.40 -13.90 11.89
N ALA A 25 6.52 -14.38 11.03
CA ALA A 25 6.41 -15.80 10.72
C ALA A 25 7.44 -16.29 9.68
N GLY A 26 8.38 -15.44 9.29
CA GLY A 26 9.48 -15.78 8.38
C GLY A 26 9.16 -15.59 6.89
N LEU A 27 8.01 -14.99 6.54
CA LEU A 27 7.72 -14.66 5.15
C LEU A 27 8.45 -13.40 4.72
N GLU A 28 8.92 -13.39 3.47
CA GLU A 28 9.43 -12.18 2.84
C GLU A 28 8.24 -11.25 2.49
N VAL A 29 8.22 -10.06 3.09
CA VAL A 29 7.15 -9.08 2.91
C VAL A 29 7.73 -7.77 2.39
N ARG A 30 7.32 -7.37 1.18
CA ARG A 30 7.75 -6.12 0.54
C ARG A 30 6.56 -5.22 0.27
N VAL A 31 6.70 -3.94 0.61
CA VAL A 31 5.66 -2.91 0.43
C VAL A 31 6.23 -1.71 -0.29
N ILE A 32 5.65 -1.38 -1.44
CA ILE A 32 5.92 -0.12 -2.15
C ILE A 32 4.70 0.78 -1.97
N TYR A 33 4.92 2.02 -1.58
CA TYR A 33 3.87 3.02 -1.44
C TYR A 33 4.28 4.34 -2.09
N ASP A 34 3.31 5.05 -2.67
CA ASP A 34 3.57 6.38 -3.23
C ASP A 34 3.76 7.40 -2.09
N ALA A 35 4.83 8.19 -2.17
CA ALA A 35 5.19 9.12 -1.10
C ALA A 35 4.17 10.25 -0.91
N VAL A 36 3.51 10.69 -1.99
CA VAL A 36 2.48 11.75 -1.94
C VAL A 36 1.12 11.16 -1.60
N GLY A 37 0.72 10.08 -2.26
CA GLY A 37 -0.55 9.42 -1.96
C GLY A 37 -0.64 8.93 -0.52
N SER A 38 0.48 8.46 0.02
CA SER A 38 0.59 7.93 1.38
C SER A 38 1.22 8.92 2.37
N TRP A 39 1.17 10.24 2.13
CA TRP A 39 1.81 11.26 2.99
C TRP A 39 1.31 11.25 4.44
N ARG A 40 0.13 10.67 4.70
CA ARG A 40 -0.43 10.48 6.05
C ARG A 40 -0.03 9.16 6.72
N LEU A 41 0.73 8.30 6.03
CA LEU A 41 1.30 7.10 6.67
C LEU A 41 2.39 7.51 7.65
N SER A 42 2.21 7.21 8.93
CA SER A 42 3.10 7.71 9.97
C SER A 42 4.45 6.98 9.95
N ARG A 43 5.48 7.72 10.32
CA ARG A 43 6.82 7.13 10.55
C ARG A 43 6.81 6.07 11.65
N LYS A 44 5.89 6.17 12.60
CA LYS A 44 5.72 5.17 13.67
C LYS A 44 5.27 3.83 13.09
N THR A 45 4.26 3.84 12.23
CA THR A 45 3.76 2.63 11.55
C THR A 45 4.84 2.02 10.65
N LEU A 46 5.53 2.84 9.86
CA LEU A 46 6.65 2.38 9.01
C LEU A 46 7.78 1.74 9.84
N ARG A 47 8.17 2.36 10.95
CA ARG A 47 9.19 1.82 11.85
C ARG A 47 8.77 0.47 12.43
N ARG A 48 7.54 0.35 12.91
CA ARG A 48 7.00 -0.93 13.43
C ARG A 48 7.04 -2.04 12.39
N MET A 49 6.71 -1.73 11.14
CA MET A 49 6.78 -2.68 10.02
C MET A 49 8.23 -3.09 9.77
N HIS A 50 9.14 -2.12 9.67
CA HIS A 50 10.57 -2.36 9.47
C HIS A 50 11.19 -3.21 10.60
N ASP A 51 10.90 -2.88 11.88
CA ASP A 51 11.40 -3.63 13.05
C ASP A 51 10.89 -5.08 13.08
N ALA A 52 9.81 -5.37 12.38
CA ALA A 52 9.28 -6.72 12.23
C ALA A 52 9.81 -7.47 10.99
N GLY A 53 10.67 -6.84 10.18
CA GLY A 53 11.25 -7.43 8.98
C GLY A 53 10.46 -7.16 7.69
N VAL A 54 9.50 -6.23 7.70
CA VAL A 54 8.83 -5.79 6.47
C VAL A 54 9.73 -4.80 5.73
N GLU A 55 10.08 -5.10 4.49
CA GLU A 55 10.79 -4.18 3.60
C GLU A 55 9.82 -3.14 3.05
N THR A 56 10.11 -1.85 3.25
CA THR A 56 9.26 -0.76 2.76
C THR A 56 10.04 0.18 1.86
N ALA A 57 9.47 0.59 0.73
CA ALA A 57 10.03 1.56 -0.19
C ALA A 57 9.00 2.62 -0.59
N ALA A 58 9.41 3.90 -0.50
CA ALA A 58 8.61 5.02 -0.98
C ALA A 58 8.89 5.24 -2.48
N PHE A 59 7.84 5.18 -3.30
CA PHE A 59 7.92 5.55 -4.70
C PHE A 59 7.95 7.08 -4.83
N GLU A 60 8.92 7.61 -5.59
CA GLU A 60 9.14 9.05 -5.84
C GLU A 60 9.06 9.89 -4.56
N PRO A 61 10.02 9.72 -3.61
CA PRO A 61 10.05 10.51 -2.40
C PRO A 61 10.29 11.99 -2.73
N VAL A 62 9.44 12.86 -2.17
CA VAL A 62 9.57 14.31 -2.33
C VAL A 62 10.76 14.78 -1.50
N ARG A 63 11.80 15.30 -2.15
CA ARG A 63 12.99 15.86 -1.50
C ARG A 63 13.02 17.39 -1.68
N PHE A 64 13.08 18.11 -0.56
CA PHE A 64 13.35 19.55 -0.58
C PHE A 64 14.80 19.82 -1.03
N PRO A 65 15.10 20.89 -1.84
CA PRO A 65 14.21 21.98 -2.26
C PRO A 65 13.55 21.79 -3.65
N TRP A 66 13.64 20.61 -4.23
CA TRP A 66 13.23 20.37 -5.61
C TRP A 66 11.78 19.93 -5.69
N PHE A 67 10.85 20.88 -5.58
CA PHE A 67 9.48 20.70 -6.06
C PHE A 67 9.48 20.66 -7.59
N THR A 68 10.07 19.62 -8.16
CA THR A 68 10.14 19.47 -9.60
C THR A 68 8.94 18.73 -10.16
N THR A 69 8.74 18.82 -11.47
CA THR A 69 7.71 18.22 -12.33
C THR A 69 7.34 16.75 -12.03
N ARG A 70 8.13 16.03 -11.24
CA ARG A 70 7.90 14.66 -10.80
C ARG A 70 6.76 14.49 -9.80
N VAL A 71 6.20 15.58 -9.27
CA VAL A 71 4.98 15.51 -8.43
C VAL A 71 3.78 14.96 -9.22
N THR A 72 3.80 15.06 -10.54
CA THR A 72 2.75 14.54 -11.43
C THR A 72 2.94 13.08 -11.83
N HIS A 73 4.17 12.54 -11.74
CA HIS A 73 4.43 11.12 -12.02
C HIS A 73 4.18 10.30 -10.75
N ARG A 74 2.97 9.74 -10.63
CA ARG A 74 2.55 8.98 -9.46
C ARG A 74 2.19 7.55 -9.82
N ASN A 75 2.48 6.66 -8.90
CA ASN A 75 2.19 5.26 -9.06
C ASN A 75 0.79 4.95 -8.50
N HIS A 76 -0.20 4.94 -9.39
CA HIS A 76 -1.60 4.66 -9.05
C HIS A 76 -1.93 3.15 -8.95
N ARG A 77 -0.94 2.27 -9.00
CA ARG A 77 -1.16 0.83 -8.88
C ARG A 77 -1.65 0.45 -7.49
N LYS A 78 -2.51 -0.57 -7.43
CA LYS A 78 -2.97 -1.23 -6.22
C LYS A 78 -2.89 -2.72 -6.50
N ILE A 79 -1.77 -3.31 -6.09
CA ILE A 79 -1.41 -4.69 -6.44
C ILE A 79 -0.88 -5.40 -5.20
N VAL A 80 -1.40 -6.61 -4.95
CA VAL A 80 -0.81 -7.56 -4.02
C VAL A 80 -0.46 -8.82 -4.79
N VAL A 81 0.77 -9.29 -4.70
CA VAL A 81 1.19 -10.59 -5.24
C VAL A 81 1.61 -11.47 -4.08
N THR A 82 1.17 -12.70 -4.08
CA THR A 82 1.53 -13.72 -3.10
C THR A 82 2.14 -14.91 -3.82
N ASP A 83 3.41 -15.17 -3.49
CA ASP A 83 4.19 -16.33 -3.95
C ASP A 83 4.26 -16.50 -5.49
N GLY A 84 4.08 -15.41 -6.26
CA GLY A 84 4.01 -15.46 -7.71
C GLY A 84 2.86 -16.31 -8.27
N LYS A 85 1.85 -16.61 -7.45
CA LYS A 85 0.74 -17.52 -7.80
C LYS A 85 -0.63 -16.86 -7.74
N VAL A 86 -0.78 -15.90 -6.84
CA VAL A 86 -2.05 -15.18 -6.65
C VAL A 86 -1.76 -13.69 -6.67
N ALA A 87 -2.51 -12.94 -7.47
CA ALA A 87 -2.49 -11.49 -7.47
C ALA A 87 -3.87 -10.91 -7.20
N TYR A 88 -3.88 -9.79 -6.51
CA TYR A 88 -5.05 -8.91 -6.36
C TYR A 88 -4.70 -7.57 -6.95
N LEU A 89 -5.56 -7.03 -7.82
CA LEU A 89 -5.36 -5.74 -8.47
C LEU A 89 -6.70 -5.03 -8.69
N GLY A 90 -6.71 -3.72 -8.57
CA GLY A 90 -7.94 -2.95 -8.76
C GLY A 90 -7.81 -1.49 -8.36
N GLY A 91 -8.94 -0.84 -8.09
CA GLY A 91 -9.02 0.57 -7.76
C GLY A 91 -8.97 0.87 -6.26
N ILE A 92 -9.23 -0.09 -5.38
CA ILE A 92 -9.36 0.12 -3.93
C ILE A 92 -7.99 0.37 -3.28
N ASN A 93 -7.84 1.52 -2.60
CA ASN A 93 -6.67 1.82 -1.78
C ASN A 93 -6.87 1.37 -0.32
N ILE A 94 -5.79 1.43 0.47
CA ILE A 94 -5.79 1.07 1.89
C ILE A 94 -6.15 2.32 2.70
N ALA A 95 -7.45 2.57 2.82
CA ALA A 95 -8.00 3.66 3.63
C ALA A 95 -9.45 3.37 4.00
N LYS A 96 -9.86 3.81 5.20
CA LYS A 96 -11.20 3.53 5.75
C LYS A 96 -12.34 4.03 4.86
N TYR A 97 -12.16 5.16 4.17
CA TYR A 97 -13.22 5.75 3.33
C TYR A 97 -13.57 4.91 2.09
N TYR A 98 -12.71 3.99 1.66
CA TYR A 98 -13.08 3.01 0.63
C TYR A 98 -14.10 1.99 1.12
N LEU A 99 -14.21 1.76 2.44
CA LEU A 99 -15.18 0.85 3.04
C LEU A 99 -16.40 1.60 3.60
N ASP A 100 -16.14 2.67 4.34
CA ASP A 100 -17.17 3.39 5.09
C ASP A 100 -17.86 4.49 4.23
N GLY A 101 -17.20 4.89 3.13
CA GLY A 101 -17.55 6.09 2.37
C GLY A 101 -16.93 7.36 2.95
N ASP A 102 -17.20 8.48 2.31
CA ASP A 102 -16.82 9.81 2.73
C ASP A 102 -17.98 10.80 2.52
N TYR A 103 -17.70 12.11 2.58
CA TYR A 103 -18.70 13.18 2.37
C TYR A 103 -19.36 13.14 0.97
N MET A 104 -18.77 12.46 -0.01
CA MET A 104 -19.31 12.24 -1.36
C MET A 104 -20.18 10.98 -1.45
N GLY A 105 -20.23 10.16 -0.39
CA GLY A 105 -21.00 8.92 -0.33
C GLY A 105 -20.12 7.67 -0.26
N LYS A 106 -20.75 6.53 -0.58
CA LYS A 106 -20.03 5.24 -0.63
C LYS A 106 -19.35 5.07 -1.98
N TRP A 107 -18.07 4.71 -1.92
CA TRP A 107 -17.30 4.39 -3.10
C TRP A 107 -17.64 2.99 -3.61
N ARG A 108 -17.83 2.88 -4.92
CA ARG A 108 -17.92 1.60 -5.60
C ARG A 108 -16.66 1.44 -6.45
N ASP A 109 -15.96 0.36 -6.22
CA ASP A 109 -14.73 0.05 -6.96
C ASP A 109 -14.62 -1.46 -7.16
N GLU A 110 -13.80 -1.88 -8.11
CA GLU A 110 -13.62 -3.27 -8.45
C GLU A 110 -12.19 -3.73 -8.13
N HIS A 111 -12.08 -4.97 -7.68
CA HIS A 111 -10.83 -5.64 -7.42
C HIS A 111 -10.89 -7.04 -8.01
N LEU A 112 -9.86 -7.37 -8.79
CA LEU A 112 -9.73 -8.68 -9.41
C LEU A 112 -8.80 -9.55 -8.58
N ARG A 113 -9.11 -10.83 -8.52
CA ARG A 113 -8.21 -11.88 -8.07
C ARG A 113 -7.80 -12.73 -9.27
N VAL A 114 -6.51 -12.88 -9.49
CA VAL A 114 -5.92 -13.65 -10.58
C VAL A 114 -5.08 -14.76 -10.00
N GLU A 115 -5.15 -15.95 -10.56
CA GLU A 115 -4.34 -17.12 -10.16
C GLU A 115 -3.68 -17.75 -11.37
N GLY A 116 -2.55 -18.41 -11.13
CA GLY A 116 -1.81 -19.19 -12.12
C GLY A 116 -0.68 -18.42 -12.77
N ASP A 117 -0.24 -18.92 -13.93
CA ASP A 117 0.99 -18.49 -14.61
C ASP A 117 1.00 -17.02 -15.05
N ALA A 118 -0.18 -16.41 -15.16
CA ALA A 118 -0.31 -14.98 -15.48
C ALA A 118 0.17 -14.04 -14.34
N VAL A 119 0.47 -14.59 -13.15
CA VAL A 119 0.92 -13.82 -11.97
C VAL A 119 2.44 -13.76 -11.86
N ALA A 120 3.15 -14.62 -12.55
CA ALA A 120 4.62 -14.74 -12.50
C ALA A 120 5.35 -13.58 -13.20
#